data_50c29ae57cf479797ca792bf0da7a264
#
_entry.id   50c29ae57cf479797ca792bf0da7a264
#
_cell.length_a   1.000
_cell.length_b   1.000
_cell.length_c   1.000
_cell.angle_alpha   90.00
_cell.angle_beta   90.00
_cell.angle_gamma   90.00
#
_symmetry.space_group_name_H-M   'P 1'
#
loop_
_entity.id
_entity.type
_entity.pdbx_description
1 polymer ?
#
loop_
_entity_poly.entity_id
_entity_poly.type
_entity_poly.pdbx_seq_one_letter_code
_entity_poly.pdbx_strand_id
1 'polypeptide(L)'
;MDKISKKNKLIYYRFLNSITKKINKLYFGKLMGKFELNNKSSKKNGFDPVTNIDWALEVFIRKEINKKFPKDGVIGEEFKTKKTKSGFTWVIDPIDGTRSFIIGSPTWSNLISVSYNNEPFIGLVNFPMLKKYYISGINNNSYLVENNKFKKIKVVKSKSFNNLKIAGNFFGWLTPNEQKKISKLTKLMRYPCSDALSYCQLCEGKLNVVLQCYNKIWDIHPMISLIKNAGGYITTWKGKNPKMGGSIVASSNIDLHKKILKMLKPVV
;
A
#
# COMPACT_ATOMS: atom_id res chain seq x y z
N MET A 1 -20.43 -16.57 3.23
CA MET A 1 -19.47 -15.61 3.82
C MET A 1 -20.24 -14.60 4.64
N ASP A 2 -20.07 -14.60 5.94
CA ASP A 2 -20.72 -13.62 6.81
C ASP A 2 -20.29 -12.20 6.42
N LYS A 3 -21.27 -11.39 6.04
CA LYS A 3 -21.01 -10.00 5.66
C LYS A 3 -20.68 -9.19 6.92
N ILE A 4 -19.56 -8.49 6.91
CA ILE A 4 -19.20 -7.55 7.96
C ILE A 4 -20.33 -6.51 8.11
N SER A 5 -20.88 -6.35 9.33
CA SER A 5 -21.93 -5.38 9.58
C SER A 5 -21.47 -3.94 9.32
N LYS A 6 -22.39 -3.08 8.88
CA LYS A 6 -22.11 -1.63 8.69
C LYS A 6 -21.56 -0.99 9.97
N LYS A 7 -22.08 -1.41 11.14
CA LYS A 7 -21.63 -0.96 12.46
C LYS A 7 -20.15 -1.28 12.68
N ASN A 8 -19.73 -2.52 12.43
CA ASN A 8 -18.33 -2.93 12.57
C ASN A 8 -17.43 -2.16 11.62
N LYS A 9 -17.79 -2.05 10.33
CA LYS A 9 -17.00 -1.25 9.37
C LYS A 9 -16.79 0.19 9.87
N LEU A 10 -17.82 0.82 10.44
CA LEU A 10 -17.73 2.19 10.95
C LEU A 10 -16.80 2.30 12.17
N ILE A 11 -16.78 1.30 13.06
CA ILE A 11 -15.89 1.27 14.24
C ILE A 11 -14.42 1.25 13.79
N TYR A 12 -14.06 0.35 12.87
CA TYR A 12 -12.70 0.24 12.33
C TYR A 12 -12.29 1.50 11.55
N TYR A 13 -13.18 2.04 10.74
CA TYR A 13 -12.94 3.27 10.00
C TYR A 13 -12.66 4.47 10.92
N ARG A 14 -13.47 4.67 11.95
CA ARG A 14 -13.27 5.75 12.94
C ARG A 14 -11.94 5.60 13.66
N PHE A 15 -11.56 4.37 14.00
CA PHE A 15 -10.27 4.12 14.63
C PHE A 15 -9.11 4.47 13.68
N LEU A 16 -9.14 4.05 12.42
CA LEU A 16 -8.11 4.40 11.45
C LEU A 16 -7.94 5.91 11.26
N ASN A 17 -9.04 6.66 11.18
CA ASN A 17 -8.97 8.12 11.14
C ASN A 17 -8.34 8.72 12.41
N SER A 18 -8.63 8.15 13.58
CA SER A 18 -8.09 8.66 14.84
C SER A 18 -6.60 8.32 15.02
N ILE A 19 -6.18 7.10 14.63
CA ILE A 19 -4.80 6.67 14.80
C ILE A 19 -3.84 7.45 13.90
N THR A 20 -4.28 7.87 12.70
CA THR A 20 -3.50 8.71 11.80
C THR A 20 -2.99 9.98 12.50
N LYS A 21 -3.88 10.69 13.21
CA LYS A 21 -3.50 11.88 13.97
C LYS A 21 -2.49 11.58 15.08
N LYS A 22 -2.65 10.44 15.75
CA LYS A 22 -1.75 10.00 16.83
C LYS A 22 -0.37 9.62 16.30
N ILE A 23 -0.30 8.90 15.15
CA ILE A 23 0.95 8.57 14.47
C ILE A 23 1.70 9.84 14.09
N ASN A 24 1.04 10.79 13.43
CA ASN A 24 1.64 12.06 13.04
C ASN A 24 2.15 12.86 14.26
N LYS A 25 1.35 12.91 15.34
CA LYS A 25 1.79 13.57 16.60
C LYS A 25 3.01 12.89 17.20
N LEU A 26 3.08 11.56 17.20
CA LEU A 26 4.25 10.82 17.69
C LEU A 26 5.46 11.08 16.82
N TYR A 27 5.32 10.97 15.49
CA TYR A 27 6.43 11.18 14.57
C TYR A 27 7.01 12.59 14.68
N PHE A 28 6.21 13.63 14.47
CA PHE A 28 6.68 15.01 14.50
C PHE A 28 7.12 15.48 15.88
N GLY A 29 6.48 14.98 16.95
CA GLY A 29 6.78 15.42 18.32
C GLY A 29 7.98 14.72 18.97
N LYS A 30 8.29 13.46 18.58
CA LYS A 30 9.29 12.66 19.30
C LYS A 30 10.31 11.94 18.42
N LEU A 31 9.96 11.55 17.21
CA LEU A 31 10.76 10.63 16.40
C LEU A 31 11.49 11.32 15.25
N MET A 32 10.95 12.40 14.71
CA MET A 32 11.53 13.11 13.56
C MET A 32 12.98 13.54 13.84
N GLY A 33 13.86 13.25 12.87
CA GLY A 33 15.29 13.60 12.93
C GLY A 33 16.15 12.72 13.85
N LYS A 34 15.61 11.63 14.40
CA LYS A 34 16.30 10.74 15.36
C LYS A 34 16.28 9.29 14.87
N PHE A 35 16.79 9.02 13.68
CA PHE A 35 16.80 7.63 13.22
C PHE A 35 18.21 7.03 13.20
N GLU A 36 18.26 5.77 13.55
CA GLU A 36 19.41 4.88 13.41
C GLU A 36 19.08 3.84 12.33
N LEU A 37 20.01 3.65 11.39
CA LEU A 37 19.85 2.73 10.29
C LEU A 37 20.40 1.36 10.63
N ASN A 38 19.60 0.33 10.42
CA ASN A 38 19.98 -1.06 10.50
C ASN A 38 19.68 -1.78 9.17
N ASN A 39 20.25 -2.96 8.97
CA ASN A 39 20.01 -3.78 7.78
C ASN A 39 19.50 -5.17 8.21
N LYS A 40 18.28 -5.53 7.78
CA LYS A 40 17.64 -6.83 8.07
C LYS A 40 18.15 -7.95 7.16
N SER A 41 18.88 -7.64 6.07
CA SER A 41 19.32 -8.64 5.11
C SER A 41 20.39 -9.57 5.69
N SER A 42 20.16 -10.87 5.61
CA SER A 42 21.15 -11.90 5.92
C SER A 42 22.09 -12.21 4.74
N LYS A 43 21.82 -11.70 3.55
CA LYS A 43 22.65 -11.90 2.35
C LYS A 43 23.89 -10.99 2.40
N LYS A 44 25.08 -11.50 2.06
CA LYS A 44 26.36 -10.79 2.11
C LYS A 44 26.35 -9.39 1.46
N ASN A 45 25.59 -9.19 0.38
CA ASN A 45 25.44 -7.91 -0.33
C ASN A 45 23.97 -7.47 -0.40
N GLY A 46 23.12 -7.98 0.50
CA GLY A 46 21.71 -7.61 0.53
C GLY A 46 21.50 -6.30 1.27
N PHE A 47 20.58 -5.47 0.78
CA PHE A 47 20.17 -4.23 1.43
C PHE A 47 18.66 -4.23 1.68
N ASP A 48 18.29 -4.47 2.93
CA ASP A 48 16.93 -4.44 3.46
C ASP A 48 16.90 -3.52 4.69
N PRO A 49 16.83 -2.20 4.47
CA PRO A 49 16.99 -1.22 5.54
C PRO A 49 15.78 -1.18 6.45
N VAL A 50 16.05 -0.96 7.74
CA VAL A 50 15.07 -0.67 8.78
C VAL A 50 15.64 0.40 9.70
N THR A 51 14.77 1.20 10.29
CA THR A 51 15.18 2.18 11.29
C THR A 51 14.53 1.91 12.65
N ASN A 52 15.10 2.47 13.72
CA ASN A 52 14.46 2.45 15.04
C ASN A 52 13.07 3.12 15.02
N ILE A 53 12.79 3.97 14.03
CA ILE A 53 11.50 4.63 13.84
C ILE A 53 10.43 3.64 13.35
N ASP A 54 10.81 2.72 12.44
CA ASP A 54 9.92 1.61 12.00
C ASP A 54 9.44 0.83 13.21
N TRP A 55 10.35 0.41 14.08
CA TRP A 55 10.03 -0.34 15.29
C TRP A 55 9.16 0.48 16.26
N ALA A 56 9.53 1.74 16.51
CA ALA A 56 8.78 2.60 17.43
C ALA A 56 7.34 2.82 16.94
N LEU A 57 7.14 3.03 15.64
CA LEU A 57 5.82 3.22 15.05
C LEU A 57 4.99 1.94 15.09
N GLU A 58 5.57 0.76 14.76
CA GLU A 58 4.82 -0.49 14.81
C GLU A 58 4.42 -0.84 16.24
N VAL A 59 5.32 -0.69 17.23
CA VAL A 59 5.00 -0.88 18.66
C VAL A 59 3.83 0.02 19.07
N PHE A 60 3.88 1.30 18.71
CA PHE A 60 2.82 2.25 19.00
C PHE A 60 1.47 1.84 18.38
N ILE A 61 1.46 1.50 17.08
CA ILE A 61 0.25 1.10 16.36
C ILE A 61 -0.34 -0.18 16.99
N ARG A 62 0.48 -1.19 17.27
CA ARG A 62 0.08 -2.43 17.94
C ARG A 62 -0.53 -2.17 19.32
N LYS A 63 0.06 -1.27 20.12
CA LYS A 63 -0.45 -0.88 21.43
C LYS A 63 -1.84 -0.26 21.32
N GLU A 64 -2.04 0.67 20.40
CA GLU A 64 -3.34 1.31 20.18
C GLU A 64 -4.40 0.33 19.68
N ILE A 65 -4.04 -0.58 18.77
CA ILE A 65 -4.92 -1.66 18.29
C ILE A 65 -5.30 -2.58 19.46
N ASN A 66 -4.31 -3.07 20.21
CA ASN A 66 -4.56 -4.02 21.29
C ASN A 66 -5.43 -3.44 22.41
N LYS A 67 -5.30 -2.13 22.69
CA LYS A 67 -6.16 -1.41 23.66
C LYS A 67 -7.62 -1.45 23.25
N LYS A 68 -7.94 -1.31 21.95
CA LYS A 68 -9.33 -1.19 21.49
C LYS A 68 -9.87 -2.50 20.91
N PHE A 69 -9.03 -3.34 20.35
CA PHE A 69 -9.37 -4.59 19.67
C PHE A 69 -8.49 -5.75 20.17
N PRO A 70 -8.56 -6.10 21.46
CA PRO A 70 -7.64 -7.07 22.07
C PRO A 70 -7.72 -8.49 21.46
N LYS A 71 -8.86 -8.84 20.85
CA LYS A 71 -9.09 -10.15 20.21
C LYS A 71 -8.66 -10.22 18.76
N ASP A 72 -8.32 -9.08 18.15
CA ASP A 72 -7.89 -9.02 16.74
C ASP A 72 -6.46 -9.53 16.57
N GLY A 73 -6.21 -10.10 15.40
CA GLY A 73 -4.85 -10.45 14.95
C GLY A 73 -4.10 -9.22 14.44
N VAL A 74 -2.77 -9.33 14.41
CA VAL A 74 -1.90 -8.30 13.83
C VAL A 74 -0.75 -8.98 13.07
N ILE A 75 -0.64 -8.66 11.80
CA ILE A 75 0.51 -8.97 10.95
C ILE A 75 1.23 -7.66 10.71
N GLY A 76 2.48 -7.55 11.07
CA GLY A 76 3.30 -6.36 10.81
C GLY A 76 4.62 -6.77 10.19
N GLU A 77 5.33 -5.80 9.65
CA GLU A 77 6.62 -6.02 9.03
C GLU A 77 7.72 -6.34 10.04
N GLU A 78 7.71 -5.66 11.21
CA GLU A 78 8.84 -5.64 12.12
C GLU A 78 8.73 -6.66 13.27
N PHE A 79 7.50 -7.03 13.65
CA PHE A 79 7.28 -7.91 14.80
C PHE A 79 6.45 -9.14 14.45
N LYS A 80 6.62 -10.19 15.26
CA LYS A 80 5.90 -11.46 15.12
C LYS A 80 4.39 -11.28 15.03
N THR A 81 3.75 -12.08 14.19
CA THR A 81 2.30 -12.11 14.01
C THR A 81 1.57 -12.47 15.29
N LYS A 82 0.58 -11.68 15.66
CA LYS A 82 -0.44 -12.02 16.66
C LYS A 82 -1.63 -12.67 15.95
N LYS A 83 -1.97 -13.92 16.32
CA LYS A 83 -3.13 -14.64 15.76
C LYS A 83 -4.45 -13.98 16.18
N THR A 84 -5.41 -13.96 15.28
CA THR A 84 -6.77 -13.44 15.56
C THR A 84 -7.60 -14.44 16.37
N LYS A 85 -8.47 -13.92 17.25
CA LYS A 85 -9.55 -14.64 17.93
C LYS A 85 -10.94 -14.12 17.55
N SER A 86 -11.02 -13.04 16.76
CA SER A 86 -12.24 -12.37 16.33
C SER A 86 -12.57 -12.57 14.85
N GLY A 87 -11.64 -13.15 14.07
CA GLY A 87 -11.67 -13.18 12.62
C GLY A 87 -11.14 -11.90 11.96
N PHE A 88 -10.97 -10.80 12.71
CA PHE A 88 -10.36 -9.57 12.21
C PHE A 88 -8.85 -9.61 12.36
N THR A 89 -8.14 -9.14 11.34
CA THR A 89 -6.67 -9.04 11.32
C THR A 89 -6.24 -7.70 10.77
N TRP A 90 -5.37 -7.02 11.49
CA TRP A 90 -4.69 -5.81 11.09
C TRP A 90 -3.42 -6.19 10.33
N VAL A 91 -3.14 -5.50 9.22
CA VAL A 91 -1.88 -5.64 8.49
C VAL A 91 -1.23 -4.27 8.45
N ILE A 92 0.05 -4.20 8.87
CA ILE A 92 0.75 -2.95 9.17
C ILE A 92 2.11 -2.95 8.49
N ASP A 93 2.41 -1.85 7.79
CA ASP A 93 3.75 -1.43 7.45
C ASP A 93 3.97 -0.06 8.12
N PRO A 94 4.89 0.02 9.08
CA PRO A 94 5.15 1.27 9.81
C PRO A 94 5.76 2.35 8.91
N ILE A 95 6.65 1.99 7.97
CA ILE A 95 7.28 2.91 7.02
C ILE A 95 7.45 2.23 5.65
N ASP A 96 6.38 2.25 4.84
CA ASP A 96 6.50 1.90 3.42
C ASP A 96 7.41 2.90 2.70
N GLY A 97 8.36 2.37 1.95
CA GLY A 97 9.39 3.18 1.32
C GLY A 97 10.50 3.60 2.28
N THR A 98 11.03 2.68 3.11
CA THR A 98 12.15 2.95 4.04
C THR A 98 13.35 3.56 3.33
N ARG A 99 13.65 3.18 2.08
CA ARG A 99 14.69 3.82 1.27
C ARG A 99 14.41 5.28 0.98
N SER A 100 13.15 5.62 0.69
CA SER A 100 12.70 7.02 0.52
C SER A 100 12.80 7.78 1.84
N PHE A 101 12.45 7.14 2.96
CA PHE A 101 12.58 7.72 4.30
C PHE A 101 14.04 8.10 4.62
N ILE A 102 14.98 7.18 4.41
CA ILE A 102 16.42 7.37 4.72
C ILE A 102 17.04 8.54 3.96
N ILE A 103 16.66 8.75 2.70
CA ILE A 103 17.17 9.85 1.87
C ILE A 103 16.40 11.17 2.07
N GLY A 104 15.46 11.21 3.01
CA GLY A 104 14.65 12.41 3.27
C GLY A 104 13.57 12.71 2.25
N SER A 105 13.22 11.75 1.36
CA SER A 105 12.10 11.93 0.44
C SER A 105 10.77 12.00 1.19
N PRO A 106 9.85 12.91 0.85
CA PRO A 106 8.56 13.03 1.53
C PRO A 106 7.54 11.94 1.14
N THR A 107 7.92 10.97 0.31
CA THR A 107 7.00 10.00 -0.32
C THR A 107 6.78 8.72 0.49
N TRP A 108 7.51 8.52 1.59
CA TRP A 108 7.28 7.40 2.50
C TRP A 108 5.91 7.48 3.18
N SER A 109 5.38 6.34 3.62
CA SER A 109 4.04 6.28 4.18
C SER A 109 3.89 5.25 5.29
N ASN A 110 2.85 5.40 6.13
CA ASN A 110 2.40 4.34 7.02
C ASN A 110 1.24 3.62 6.35
N LEU A 111 1.29 2.30 6.30
CA LEU A 111 0.26 1.46 5.71
C LEU A 111 -0.46 0.69 6.80
N ILE A 112 -1.78 0.80 6.86
CA ILE A 112 -2.60 0.04 7.81
C ILE A 112 -3.86 -0.46 7.11
N SER A 113 -4.13 -1.75 7.20
CA SER A 113 -5.38 -2.32 6.71
C SER A 113 -6.04 -3.22 7.73
N VAL A 114 -7.33 -3.47 7.53
CA VAL A 114 -8.11 -4.44 8.28
C VAL A 114 -8.73 -5.44 7.31
N SER A 115 -8.53 -6.72 7.60
CA SER A 115 -9.19 -7.82 6.93
C SER A 115 -10.14 -8.54 7.87
N TYR A 116 -11.17 -9.16 7.30
CA TYR A 116 -12.05 -10.11 7.99
C TYR A 116 -12.01 -11.44 7.24
N ASN A 117 -11.68 -12.52 7.94
CA ASN A 117 -11.47 -13.85 7.33
C ASN A 117 -10.54 -13.77 6.10
N ASN A 118 -9.40 -13.07 6.27
CA ASN A 118 -8.35 -12.87 5.26
C ASN A 118 -8.78 -12.05 4.01
N GLU A 119 -9.93 -11.35 4.05
CA GLU A 119 -10.33 -10.46 2.95
C GLU A 119 -10.23 -8.99 3.40
N PRO A 120 -9.32 -8.19 2.79
CA PRO A 120 -9.16 -6.78 3.11
C PRO A 120 -10.42 -5.98 2.80
N PHE A 121 -10.93 -5.20 3.77
CA PHE A 121 -12.12 -4.38 3.57
C PHE A 121 -11.94 -2.89 3.86
N ILE A 122 -10.88 -2.53 4.62
CA ILE A 122 -10.46 -1.15 4.85
C ILE A 122 -8.95 -1.05 4.66
N GLY A 123 -8.50 0.02 4.02
CA GLY A 123 -7.10 0.39 3.88
C GLY A 123 -6.88 1.86 4.19
N LEU A 124 -5.79 2.16 4.86
CA LEU A 124 -5.27 3.49 5.17
C LEU A 124 -3.85 3.61 4.66
N VAL A 125 -3.55 4.72 4.00
CA VAL A 125 -2.21 5.12 3.55
C VAL A 125 -1.96 6.54 4.04
N ASN A 126 -1.12 6.70 5.05
CA ASN A 126 -0.81 8.00 5.64
C ASN A 126 0.55 8.49 5.13
N PHE A 127 0.60 9.69 4.60
CA PHE A 127 1.83 10.40 4.18
C PHE A 127 2.09 11.56 5.14
N PRO A 128 2.81 11.36 6.25
CA PRO A 128 3.03 12.40 7.25
C PRO A 128 3.66 13.66 6.67
N MET A 129 4.73 13.51 5.86
CA MET A 129 5.45 14.63 5.26
C MET A 129 4.61 15.43 4.25
N LEU A 130 3.67 14.76 3.56
CA LEU A 130 2.74 15.40 2.63
C LEU A 130 1.46 15.91 3.31
N LYS A 131 1.32 15.73 4.63
CA LYS A 131 0.16 16.16 5.45
C LYS A 131 -1.18 15.69 4.91
N LYS A 132 -1.22 14.49 4.30
CA LYS A 132 -2.43 13.89 3.73
C LYS A 132 -2.47 12.39 3.95
N TYR A 133 -3.65 11.82 3.89
CA TYR A 133 -3.82 10.36 3.89
C TYR A 133 -4.96 9.92 2.99
N TYR A 134 -4.93 8.66 2.63
CA TYR A 134 -5.98 8.00 1.84
C TYR A 134 -6.63 6.92 2.68
N ILE A 135 -7.95 6.81 2.59
CA ILE A 135 -8.71 5.81 3.34
C ILE A 135 -9.86 5.26 2.51
N SER A 136 -10.06 3.96 2.60
CA SER A 136 -11.16 3.25 1.92
C SER A 136 -12.08 2.56 2.90
N GLY A 137 -13.18 2.01 2.42
CA GLY A 137 -14.00 1.05 3.16
C GLY A 137 -15.39 1.51 3.58
N ILE A 138 -15.67 2.81 3.70
CA ILE A 138 -17.04 3.28 3.95
C ILE A 138 -17.77 3.45 2.62
N ASN A 139 -18.99 2.88 2.56
CA ASN A 139 -19.88 2.96 1.39
C ASN A 139 -19.21 2.56 0.06
N ASN A 140 -18.22 1.64 0.15
CA ASN A 140 -17.42 1.20 -1.00
C ASN A 140 -16.79 2.37 -1.78
N ASN A 141 -16.34 3.40 -1.07
CA ASN A 141 -15.64 4.54 -1.63
C ASN A 141 -14.23 4.66 -1.07
N SER A 142 -13.37 5.36 -1.80
CA SER A 142 -12.05 5.78 -1.35
C SER A 142 -11.97 7.30 -1.30
N TYR A 143 -11.23 7.79 -0.32
CA TYR A 143 -11.12 9.22 -0.03
C TYR A 143 -9.65 9.62 0.12
N LEU A 144 -9.29 10.76 -0.44
CA LEU A 144 -8.15 11.57 -0.03
C LEU A 144 -8.62 12.48 1.10
N VAL A 145 -7.83 12.54 2.17
CA VAL A 145 -8.07 13.46 3.29
C VAL A 145 -6.87 14.38 3.46
N GLU A 146 -7.13 15.66 3.34
CA GLU A 146 -6.16 16.73 3.49
C GLU A 146 -6.82 17.89 4.23
N ASN A 147 -6.13 18.47 5.21
CA ASN A 147 -6.68 19.56 6.06
C ASN A 147 -8.05 19.21 6.67
N ASN A 148 -8.25 17.97 7.11
CA ASN A 148 -9.51 17.40 7.61
C ASN A 148 -10.68 17.41 6.60
N LYS A 149 -10.44 17.72 5.33
CA LYS A 149 -11.44 17.67 4.26
C LYS A 149 -11.36 16.34 3.53
N PHE A 150 -12.51 15.67 3.36
CA PHE A 150 -12.64 14.39 2.67
C PHE A 150 -13.01 14.64 1.20
N LYS A 151 -12.14 14.26 0.28
CA LYS A 151 -12.41 14.29 -1.15
C LYS A 151 -12.54 12.86 -1.65
N LYS A 152 -13.72 12.50 -2.17
CA LYS A 152 -13.92 11.21 -2.85
C LYS A 152 -13.03 11.14 -4.08
N ILE A 153 -12.28 10.03 -4.20
CA ILE A 153 -11.37 9.79 -5.32
C ILE A 153 -11.87 8.63 -6.18
N LYS A 154 -11.57 8.70 -7.47
CA LYS A 154 -11.90 7.68 -8.46
C LYS A 154 -10.81 7.61 -9.51
N VAL A 155 -10.55 6.39 -10.00
CA VAL A 155 -9.70 6.18 -11.16
C VAL A 155 -10.28 6.86 -12.41
N VAL A 156 -9.42 7.27 -13.33
CA VAL A 156 -9.83 7.81 -14.64
C VAL A 156 -9.53 6.78 -15.71
N LYS A 157 -10.57 6.32 -16.40
CA LYS A 157 -10.44 5.39 -17.53
C LYS A 157 -9.77 6.09 -18.69
N SER A 158 -8.64 5.58 -19.18
CA SER A 158 -8.03 6.09 -20.41
C SER A 158 -8.79 5.59 -21.62
N LYS A 159 -9.04 6.49 -22.58
CA LYS A 159 -9.65 6.17 -23.88
C LYS A 159 -8.63 5.77 -24.94
N SER A 160 -7.35 6.12 -24.75
CA SER A 160 -6.27 5.86 -25.71
C SER A 160 -5.11 5.14 -25.04
N PHE A 161 -4.56 4.14 -25.73
CA PHE A 161 -3.37 3.41 -25.28
C PHE A 161 -2.09 4.27 -25.39
N ASN A 162 -2.04 5.20 -26.33
CA ASN A 162 -0.86 6.02 -26.61
C ASN A 162 -0.59 7.07 -25.50
N ASN A 163 -1.62 7.48 -24.76
CA ASN A 163 -1.54 8.52 -23.73
C ASN A 163 -1.61 7.94 -22.31
N LEU A 164 -1.24 6.67 -22.14
CA LEU A 164 -1.24 6.04 -20.83
C LEU A 164 -0.16 6.61 -19.92
N LYS A 165 -0.56 6.90 -18.69
CA LYS A 165 0.36 7.27 -17.61
C LYS A 165 0.67 6.01 -16.80
N ILE A 166 1.81 5.39 -17.11
CA ILE A 166 2.27 4.15 -16.49
C ILE A 166 3.48 4.45 -15.64
N ALA A 167 3.40 4.12 -14.35
CA ALA A 167 4.50 4.10 -13.41
C ALA A 167 4.87 2.65 -13.08
N GLY A 168 6.15 2.37 -12.94
CA GLY A 168 6.61 1.05 -12.52
C GLY A 168 8.04 1.07 -12.01
N ASN A 169 8.34 0.11 -11.15
CA ASN A 169 9.67 -0.08 -10.60
C ASN A 169 10.09 -1.54 -10.74
N PHE A 170 11.13 -1.79 -11.55
CA PHE A 170 11.70 -3.12 -11.79
C PHE A 170 13.17 -3.21 -11.34
N PHE A 171 13.75 -2.13 -10.82
CA PHE A 171 15.15 -2.08 -10.45
C PHE A 171 15.50 -3.12 -9.39
N GLY A 172 16.55 -3.91 -9.69
CA GLY A 172 17.02 -4.96 -8.79
C GLY A 172 16.17 -6.25 -8.78
N TRP A 173 15.05 -6.29 -9.52
CA TRP A 173 14.12 -7.43 -9.50
C TRP A 173 14.03 -8.17 -10.84
N LEU A 174 14.02 -7.46 -11.96
CA LEU A 174 14.09 -8.06 -13.28
C LEU A 174 15.49 -7.91 -13.84
N THR A 175 16.04 -9.00 -14.36
CA THR A 175 17.29 -8.98 -15.10
C THR A 175 17.13 -8.16 -16.39
N PRO A 176 18.23 -7.64 -16.98
CA PRO A 176 18.18 -6.96 -18.28
C PRO A 176 17.51 -7.78 -19.38
N ASN A 177 17.74 -9.10 -19.40
CA ASN A 177 17.11 -10.00 -20.36
C ASN A 177 15.60 -10.12 -20.18
N GLU A 178 15.10 -10.18 -18.94
CA GLU A 178 13.67 -10.17 -18.65
C GLU A 178 13.04 -8.83 -19.04
N GLN A 179 13.68 -7.71 -18.71
CA GLN A 179 13.21 -6.39 -19.13
C GLN A 179 13.16 -6.25 -20.67
N LYS A 180 14.12 -6.84 -21.39
CA LYS A 180 14.13 -6.89 -22.86
C LYS A 180 12.90 -7.64 -23.40
N LYS A 181 12.50 -8.76 -22.76
CA LYS A 181 11.30 -9.54 -23.16
C LYS A 181 10.01 -8.71 -23.08
N ILE A 182 9.95 -7.73 -22.19
CA ILE A 182 8.79 -6.83 -22.02
C ILE A 182 9.06 -5.40 -22.46
N SER A 183 10.00 -5.20 -23.40
CA SER A 183 10.46 -3.88 -23.85
C SER A 183 9.33 -2.96 -24.34
N LYS A 184 8.28 -3.52 -24.96
CA LYS A 184 7.08 -2.75 -25.34
C LYS A 184 6.38 -2.11 -24.13
N LEU A 185 6.37 -2.80 -22.98
CA LEU A 185 5.79 -2.29 -21.75
C LEU A 185 6.73 -1.27 -21.07
N THR A 186 8.03 -1.59 -20.97
CA THR A 186 8.99 -0.69 -20.32
C THR A 186 9.10 0.66 -21.04
N LYS A 187 8.98 0.70 -22.36
CA LYS A 187 8.91 1.94 -23.15
C LYS A 187 7.70 2.82 -22.82
N LEU A 188 6.63 2.25 -22.27
CA LEU A 188 5.43 2.97 -21.84
C LEU A 188 5.54 3.49 -20.40
N MET A 189 6.49 3.00 -19.61
CA MET A 189 6.72 3.40 -18.23
C MET A 189 7.50 4.71 -18.18
N ARG A 190 6.79 5.82 -18.35
CA ARG A 190 7.36 7.17 -18.48
C ARG A 190 7.18 8.04 -17.23
N TYR A 191 6.54 7.52 -16.21
CA TYR A 191 6.24 8.25 -14.98
C TYR A 191 7.00 7.65 -13.80
N PRO A 192 7.44 8.48 -12.84
CA PRO A 192 8.12 7.99 -11.65
C PRO A 192 7.20 7.06 -10.85
N CYS A 193 7.79 6.05 -10.22
CA CYS A 193 7.13 5.15 -9.31
C CYS A 193 7.67 5.39 -7.90
N SER A 194 6.77 5.74 -6.97
CA SER A 194 7.08 6.04 -5.57
C SER A 194 6.16 5.20 -4.69
N ASP A 195 6.55 3.99 -4.43
CA ASP A 195 5.91 3.02 -3.52
C ASP A 195 4.36 3.19 -3.45
N ALA A 196 3.78 3.25 -2.26
CA ALA A 196 2.34 3.43 -2.08
C ALA A 196 1.76 4.69 -2.73
N LEU A 197 2.56 5.77 -2.87
CA LEU A 197 2.07 7.02 -3.46
C LEU A 197 1.59 6.83 -4.90
N SER A 198 2.25 5.96 -5.67
CA SER A 198 1.85 5.66 -7.06
C SER A 198 0.46 5.00 -7.12
N TYR A 199 0.17 4.07 -6.22
CA TYR A 199 -1.18 3.48 -6.13
C TYR A 199 -2.24 4.50 -5.72
N CYS A 200 -1.90 5.42 -4.81
CA CYS A 200 -2.77 6.52 -4.43
C CYS A 200 -3.04 7.47 -5.60
N GLN A 201 -2.01 7.79 -6.39
CA GLN A 201 -2.14 8.59 -7.62
C GLN A 201 -3.00 7.89 -8.69
N LEU A 202 -2.93 6.56 -8.80
CA LEU A 202 -3.88 5.79 -9.63
C LEU A 202 -5.32 6.01 -9.14
N CYS A 203 -5.56 5.91 -7.83
CA CYS A 203 -6.89 6.11 -7.24
C CYS A 203 -7.42 7.53 -7.43
N GLU A 204 -6.55 8.54 -7.55
CA GLU A 204 -6.91 9.92 -7.88
C GLU A 204 -7.14 10.14 -9.40
N GLY A 205 -6.88 9.13 -10.24
CA GLY A 205 -6.95 9.25 -11.70
C GLY A 205 -5.75 9.96 -12.34
N LYS A 206 -4.67 10.18 -11.59
CA LYS A 206 -3.43 10.80 -12.08
C LYS A 206 -2.55 9.81 -12.86
N LEU A 207 -2.60 8.52 -12.51
CA LEU A 207 -1.99 7.41 -13.23
C LEU A 207 -3.06 6.47 -13.79
N ASN A 208 -2.70 5.70 -14.82
CA ASN A 208 -3.59 4.68 -15.40
C ASN A 208 -3.15 3.27 -15.04
N VAL A 209 -1.85 3.04 -14.83
CA VAL A 209 -1.26 1.75 -14.46
C VAL A 209 -0.12 1.97 -13.47
N VAL A 210 -0.03 1.08 -12.48
CA VAL A 210 1.12 0.95 -11.58
C VAL A 210 1.59 -0.49 -11.59
N LEU A 211 2.92 -0.67 -11.70
CA LEU A 211 3.60 -1.96 -11.74
C LEU A 211 4.70 -1.98 -10.69
N GLN A 212 4.66 -2.95 -9.78
CA GLN A 212 5.71 -3.13 -8.78
C GLN A 212 6.05 -4.61 -8.63
N CYS A 213 7.33 -4.89 -8.34
CA CYS A 213 7.83 -6.24 -8.09
C CYS A 213 7.87 -6.55 -6.60
N TYR A 214 7.62 -7.83 -6.25
CA TYR A 214 7.92 -8.43 -4.94
C TYR A 214 7.37 -7.70 -3.72
N ASN A 215 6.16 -7.14 -3.83
CA ASN A 215 5.49 -6.57 -2.65
C ASN A 215 5.24 -7.64 -1.60
N LYS A 216 5.42 -7.29 -0.34
CA LYS A 216 5.01 -8.09 0.80
C LYS A 216 3.51 -7.91 1.07
N ILE A 217 2.98 -8.69 1.99
CA ILE A 217 1.56 -8.58 2.37
C ILE A 217 1.23 -7.18 2.91
N TRP A 218 2.10 -6.59 3.69
CA TRP A 218 1.88 -5.29 4.31
C TRP A 218 1.95 -4.12 3.33
N ASP A 219 2.75 -4.21 2.25
CA ASP A 219 2.83 -3.19 1.19
C ASP A 219 1.52 -3.09 0.40
N ILE A 220 0.80 -4.21 0.23
CA ILE A 220 -0.29 -4.29 -0.74
C ILE A 220 -1.70 -4.39 -0.14
N HIS A 221 -1.82 -4.89 1.08
CA HIS A 221 -3.13 -5.09 1.71
C HIS A 221 -4.00 -3.83 1.76
N PRO A 222 -3.48 -2.64 2.16
CA PRO A 222 -4.25 -1.40 2.14
C PRO A 222 -4.68 -1.00 0.72
N MET A 223 -3.83 -1.27 -0.27
CA MET A 223 -4.07 -0.90 -1.66
C MET A 223 -5.23 -1.67 -2.27
N ILE A 224 -5.47 -2.93 -1.85
CA ILE A 224 -6.54 -3.77 -2.42
C ILE A 224 -7.89 -3.09 -2.25
N SER A 225 -8.24 -2.67 -1.05
CA SER A 225 -9.52 -2.02 -0.79
C SER A 225 -9.55 -0.59 -1.35
N LEU A 226 -8.43 0.15 -1.28
CA LEU A 226 -8.34 1.51 -1.79
C LEU A 226 -8.58 1.56 -3.31
N ILE A 227 -7.89 0.72 -4.08
CA ILE A 227 -8.00 0.68 -5.55
C ILE A 227 -9.37 0.17 -5.98
N LYS A 228 -9.86 -0.94 -5.39
CA LYS A 228 -11.19 -1.48 -5.72
C LYS A 228 -12.30 -0.46 -5.48
N ASN A 229 -12.27 0.24 -4.35
CA ASN A 229 -13.29 1.24 -4.00
C ASN A 229 -13.15 2.55 -4.81
N ALA A 230 -11.97 2.82 -5.39
CA ALA A 230 -11.80 3.88 -6.38
C ALA A 230 -12.26 3.47 -7.79
N GLY A 231 -12.66 2.20 -7.99
CA GLY A 231 -13.12 1.66 -9.27
C GLY A 231 -12.01 1.09 -10.16
N GLY A 232 -10.81 0.89 -9.61
CA GLY A 232 -9.68 0.27 -10.28
C GLY A 232 -9.62 -1.26 -10.11
N TYR A 233 -8.65 -1.86 -10.75
CA TYR A 233 -8.35 -3.30 -10.74
C TYR A 233 -6.94 -3.54 -10.22
N ILE A 234 -6.77 -4.58 -9.41
CA ILE A 234 -5.48 -4.96 -8.85
C ILE A 234 -5.37 -6.48 -8.78
N THR A 235 -4.27 -7.02 -9.31
CA THR A 235 -3.91 -8.45 -9.24
C THR A 235 -2.41 -8.61 -9.12
N THR A 236 -1.96 -9.85 -8.89
CA THR A 236 -0.57 -10.20 -9.21
C THR A 236 -0.35 -10.16 -10.73
N TRP A 237 0.90 -10.17 -11.21
CA TRP A 237 1.22 -10.28 -12.64
C TRP A 237 0.66 -11.57 -13.27
N LYS A 238 0.40 -12.60 -12.44
CA LYS A 238 -0.28 -13.86 -12.86
C LYS A 238 -1.81 -13.73 -12.93
N GLY A 239 -2.37 -12.55 -12.71
CA GLY A 239 -3.81 -12.34 -12.67
C GLY A 239 -4.51 -12.91 -11.42
N LYS A 240 -3.75 -13.34 -10.39
CA LYS A 240 -4.30 -13.91 -9.15
C LYS A 240 -4.60 -12.82 -8.12
N ASN A 241 -5.37 -13.19 -7.07
CA ASN A 241 -5.65 -12.31 -5.93
C ASN A 241 -4.33 -11.87 -5.26
N PRO A 242 -4.08 -10.56 -5.07
CA PRO A 242 -2.82 -10.02 -4.57
C PRO A 242 -2.68 -10.05 -3.05
N LYS A 243 -3.63 -10.58 -2.30
CA LYS A 243 -3.67 -10.51 -0.83
C LYS A 243 -2.45 -11.10 -0.09
N MET A 244 -1.66 -11.93 -0.75
CA MET A 244 -0.42 -12.48 -0.20
C MET A 244 0.83 -11.74 -0.70
N GLY A 245 0.66 -10.60 -1.36
CA GLY A 245 1.76 -9.89 -1.99
C GLY A 245 2.16 -10.46 -3.35
N GLY A 246 3.42 -10.24 -3.74
CA GLY A 246 4.02 -10.66 -5.00
C GLY A 246 4.27 -9.50 -5.97
N SER A 247 4.55 -9.79 -7.23
CA SER A 247 4.65 -8.77 -8.27
C SER A 247 3.23 -8.34 -8.68
N ILE A 248 2.95 -7.03 -8.56
CA ILE A 248 1.61 -6.46 -8.59
C ILE A 248 1.42 -5.58 -9.82
N VAL A 249 0.23 -5.65 -10.40
CA VAL A 249 -0.28 -4.69 -11.36
C VAL A 249 -1.61 -4.11 -10.88
N ALA A 250 -1.71 -2.80 -10.90
CA ALA A 250 -2.96 -2.07 -10.69
C ALA A 250 -3.28 -1.21 -11.90
N SER A 251 -4.56 -1.07 -12.26
CA SER A 251 -4.98 -0.33 -13.43
C SER A 251 -6.37 0.31 -13.28
N SER A 252 -6.61 1.35 -14.08
CA SER A 252 -7.83 2.15 -14.01
C SER A 252 -9.06 1.50 -14.66
N ASN A 253 -8.91 0.44 -15.47
CA ASN A 253 -10.02 -0.33 -16.04
C ASN A 253 -9.60 -1.74 -16.42
N ILE A 254 -10.60 -2.63 -16.61
CA ILE A 254 -10.38 -4.07 -16.82
C ILE A 254 -9.71 -4.37 -18.17
N ASP A 255 -10.03 -3.66 -19.23
CA ASP A 255 -9.49 -3.95 -20.56
C ASP A 255 -8.01 -3.58 -20.62
N LEU A 256 -7.65 -2.43 -20.02
CA LEU A 256 -6.26 -2.04 -19.83
C LEU A 256 -5.52 -3.06 -18.97
N HIS A 257 -6.14 -3.51 -17.87
CA HIS A 257 -5.56 -4.51 -16.98
C HIS A 257 -5.22 -5.80 -17.73
N LYS A 258 -6.17 -6.35 -18.51
CA LYS A 258 -5.94 -7.55 -19.34
C LYS A 258 -4.82 -7.35 -20.37
N LYS A 259 -4.75 -6.19 -21.02
CA LYS A 259 -3.67 -5.86 -21.96
C LYS A 259 -2.29 -5.85 -21.29
N ILE A 260 -2.17 -5.22 -20.12
CA ILE A 260 -0.92 -5.18 -19.37
C ILE A 260 -0.52 -6.59 -18.89
N LEU A 261 -1.44 -7.39 -18.38
CA LEU A 261 -1.18 -8.80 -18.01
C LEU A 261 -0.65 -9.60 -19.21
N LYS A 262 -1.22 -9.39 -20.41
CA LYS A 262 -0.73 -10.04 -21.64
C LYS A 262 0.72 -9.61 -21.97
N MET A 263 1.06 -8.34 -21.75
CA MET A 263 2.44 -7.85 -21.99
C MET A 263 3.44 -8.38 -20.96
N LEU A 264 3.01 -8.71 -19.75
CA LEU A 264 3.86 -9.27 -18.69
C LEU A 264 4.11 -10.77 -18.82
N LYS A 265 3.32 -11.52 -19.63
CA LYS A 265 3.45 -12.98 -19.79
C LYS A 265 4.89 -13.49 -19.99
N PRO A 266 5.79 -12.81 -20.75
CA PRO A 266 7.15 -13.30 -20.97
C PRO A 266 8.05 -13.35 -19.72
N VAL A 267 7.63 -12.77 -18.60
CA VAL A 267 8.43 -12.66 -17.35
C VAL A 267 7.68 -13.15 -16.10
N VAL A 268 6.63 -13.94 -16.32
CA VAL A 268 5.74 -14.42 -15.22
C VAL A 268 5.85 -15.92 -15.00
#